data_a8f0562bdc3c05e865aa56f627954425
#
_entry.id   a8f0562bdc3c05e865aa56f627954425
#
_cell.length_a   1.000
_cell.length_b   1.000
_cell.length_c   1.000
_cell.angle_alpha   90.00
_cell.angle_beta   90.00
_cell.angle_gamma   90.00
#
_symmetry.space_group_name_H-M   'P 1'
#
loop_
_entity.id
_entity.type
_entity.pdbx_description
1 polymer ?
#
loop_
_entity_poly.entity_id
_entity_poly.type
_entity_poly.pdbx_seq_one_letter_code
_entity_poly.pdbx_strand_id
1 'polypeptide(L)'
;MSNDYQRQVIDFYALRHDYDNDFTQARALKLVNYLYLQKSQSVLDVATGTGFIAVAIAPKVKSVIGVDFTPAMIARAEKKLEALNIENIDLINADIAAIDFAESSFDLITCSLAIALFPDIPQVLAKWYQWLKKGGSVAFSCNNLESHFLPLISGVCRETYGFELPNLHTPIATPEKCHQLLENAGFTNISVNVEQLGRYLPLETAKNFWYGQYFHPQDNPFDRLSAAEIATLVNNYRREIEKNATDQGVWQDATTFFITASKS
;
A
#
# COMPACT_ATOMS: atom_id res chain seq x y z
N MET A 1 -14.71 5.25 6.95
CA MET A 1 -14.19 3.96 7.51
C MET A 1 -14.86 3.70 8.85
N SER A 2 -15.02 2.43 9.28
CA SER A 2 -15.36 2.19 10.69
C SER A 2 -14.17 2.64 11.54
N ASN A 3 -14.42 3.28 12.69
CA ASN A 3 -13.36 3.73 13.61
C ASN A 3 -12.43 2.58 14.03
N ASP A 4 -12.92 1.36 14.00
CA ASP A 4 -12.18 0.16 14.39
C ASP A 4 -11.17 -0.28 13.33
N TYR A 5 -11.55 -0.35 12.06
CA TYR A 5 -10.63 -0.67 10.97
C TYR A 5 -9.47 0.35 10.86
N GLN A 6 -9.77 1.65 10.95
CA GLN A 6 -8.73 2.68 10.97
C GLN A 6 -7.76 2.47 12.12
N ARG A 7 -8.28 2.18 13.33
CA ARG A 7 -7.43 1.92 14.50
C ARG A 7 -6.52 0.72 14.27
N GLN A 8 -7.04 -0.39 13.75
CA GLN A 8 -6.24 -1.59 13.44
C GLN A 8 -5.10 -1.27 12.46
N VAL A 9 -5.36 -0.48 11.41
CA VAL A 9 -4.33 -0.07 10.45
C VAL A 9 -3.30 0.87 11.10
N ILE A 10 -3.74 1.85 11.89
CA ILE A 10 -2.85 2.76 12.63
C ILE A 10 -1.94 1.97 13.56
N ASP A 11 -2.50 1.08 14.38
CA ASP A 11 -1.75 0.29 15.35
C ASP A 11 -0.73 -0.63 14.65
N PHE A 12 -1.13 -1.27 13.55
CA PHE A 12 -0.25 -2.11 12.76
C PHE A 12 0.98 -1.34 12.24
N TYR A 13 0.76 -0.19 11.61
CA TYR A 13 1.87 0.60 11.04
C TYR A 13 2.67 1.35 12.12
N ALA A 14 2.05 1.78 13.21
CA ALA A 14 2.75 2.43 14.32
C ALA A 14 3.79 1.48 14.99
N LEU A 15 3.46 0.19 15.10
CA LEU A 15 4.32 -0.83 15.68
C LEU A 15 5.42 -1.35 14.73
N ARG A 16 5.35 -1.04 13.44
CA ARG A 16 6.37 -1.46 12.46
C ARG A 16 7.60 -0.58 12.49
N HIS A 17 8.47 -0.80 13.46
CA HIS A 17 9.75 -0.09 13.59
C HIS A 17 10.72 -0.40 12.45
N ASP A 18 10.57 -1.56 11.80
CA ASP A 18 11.33 -2.05 10.66
C ASP A 18 10.75 -1.62 9.29
N TYR A 19 9.79 -0.68 9.27
CA TYR A 19 9.14 -0.27 8.01
C TYR A 19 10.14 0.32 7.00
N ASP A 20 11.10 1.12 7.47
CA ASP A 20 12.13 1.77 6.65
C ASP A 20 13.30 0.82 6.34
N ASN A 21 13.00 -0.40 5.92
CA ASN A 21 14.01 -1.35 5.43
C ASN A 21 14.20 -1.23 3.90
N ASP A 22 15.35 -1.72 3.41
CA ASP A 22 15.76 -1.63 2.01
C ASP A 22 14.72 -2.24 1.05
N PHE A 23 14.09 -3.36 1.43
CA PHE A 23 13.10 -4.02 0.59
C PHE A 23 11.82 -3.19 0.43
N THR A 24 11.30 -2.64 1.52
CA THR A 24 10.11 -1.77 1.49
C THR A 24 10.39 -0.50 0.70
N GLN A 25 11.54 0.12 0.95
CA GLN A 25 11.97 1.34 0.26
C GLN A 25 12.17 1.10 -1.25
N ALA A 26 12.91 0.06 -1.62
CA ALA A 26 13.18 -0.24 -3.03
C ALA A 26 11.89 -0.48 -3.82
N ARG A 27 10.92 -1.21 -3.23
CA ARG A 27 9.62 -1.44 -3.86
C ARG A 27 8.81 -0.16 -4.01
N ALA A 28 8.75 0.67 -2.97
CA ALA A 28 8.05 1.95 -3.04
C ALA A 28 8.66 2.85 -4.12
N LEU A 29 9.98 2.98 -4.15
CA LEU A 29 10.69 3.84 -5.08
C LEU A 29 10.62 3.38 -6.55
N LYS A 30 10.27 2.11 -6.83
CA LYS A 30 10.00 1.65 -8.19
C LYS A 30 8.90 2.47 -8.87
N LEU A 31 7.89 2.94 -8.14
CA LEU A 31 6.84 3.79 -8.69
C LEU A 31 7.40 5.05 -9.35
N VAL A 32 8.48 5.62 -8.80
CA VAL A 32 9.10 6.84 -9.33
C VAL A 32 9.62 6.67 -10.76
N ASN A 33 9.98 5.45 -11.18
CA ASN A 33 10.45 5.17 -12.54
C ASN A 33 9.36 5.33 -13.61
N TYR A 34 8.09 5.35 -13.20
CA TYR A 34 6.92 5.50 -14.07
C TYR A 34 6.37 6.93 -14.07
N LEU A 35 6.99 7.85 -13.31
CA LEU A 35 6.54 9.23 -13.19
C LEU A 35 7.24 10.15 -14.20
N TYR A 36 6.46 11.03 -14.83
CA TYR A 36 7.00 12.15 -15.57
C TYR A 36 7.01 13.39 -14.67
N LEU A 37 8.20 13.77 -14.18
CA LEU A 37 8.38 14.82 -13.18
C LEU A 37 8.91 16.11 -13.78
N GLN A 38 8.33 17.26 -13.38
CA GLN A 38 8.73 18.60 -13.80
C GLN A 38 8.77 19.57 -12.62
N LYS A 39 9.70 20.51 -12.64
CA LYS A 39 9.91 21.54 -11.61
C LYS A 39 8.71 22.46 -11.36
N SER A 40 7.74 22.50 -12.26
CA SER A 40 6.52 23.30 -12.10
C SER A 40 5.39 22.58 -11.39
N GLN A 41 5.49 21.26 -11.19
CA GLN A 41 4.40 20.42 -10.68
C GLN A 41 4.17 20.58 -9.19
N SER A 42 2.89 20.67 -8.80
CA SER A 42 2.40 20.46 -7.44
C SER A 42 1.88 19.04 -7.31
N VAL A 43 2.38 18.28 -6.32
CA VAL A 43 2.11 16.84 -6.16
C VAL A 43 1.40 16.59 -4.84
N LEU A 44 0.43 15.66 -4.86
CA LEU A 44 -0.16 15.07 -3.66
C LEU A 44 0.33 13.62 -3.53
N ASP A 45 0.99 13.29 -2.42
CA ASP A 45 1.40 11.92 -2.08
C ASP A 45 0.47 11.35 -1.02
N VAL A 46 -0.44 10.49 -1.45
CA VAL A 46 -1.51 9.90 -0.61
C VAL A 46 -1.00 8.67 0.09
N ALA A 47 -1.29 8.56 1.39
CA ALA A 47 -0.71 7.55 2.28
C ALA A 47 0.83 7.56 2.18
N THR A 48 1.40 8.76 2.38
CA THR A 48 2.83 9.03 2.21
C THR A 48 3.72 8.19 3.12
N GLY A 49 3.17 7.65 4.21
CA GLY A 49 3.90 6.85 5.20
C GLY A 49 5.07 7.64 5.78
N THR A 50 6.27 7.05 5.70
CA THR A 50 7.53 7.71 6.13
C THR A 50 8.14 8.60 5.05
N GLY A 51 7.37 8.93 3.98
CA GLY A 51 7.76 9.90 2.96
C GLY A 51 8.67 9.36 1.85
N PHE A 52 8.72 8.06 1.56
CA PHE A 52 9.62 7.52 0.53
C PHE A 52 9.42 8.17 -0.83
N ILE A 53 8.19 8.26 -1.31
CA ILE A 53 7.88 8.88 -2.61
C ILE A 53 8.08 10.39 -2.52
N ALA A 54 7.49 11.06 -1.53
CA ALA A 54 7.57 12.51 -1.35
C ALA A 54 9.02 12.99 -1.36
N VAL A 55 9.90 12.36 -0.57
CA VAL A 55 11.35 12.68 -0.51
C VAL A 55 12.04 12.45 -1.85
N ALA A 56 11.76 11.33 -2.53
CA ALA A 56 12.43 11.00 -3.79
C ALA A 56 12.05 11.95 -4.94
N ILE A 57 10.84 12.50 -4.94
CA ILE A 57 10.35 13.39 -6.00
C ILE A 57 10.56 14.88 -5.68
N ALA A 58 10.69 15.27 -4.42
CA ALA A 58 10.85 16.66 -3.99
C ALA A 58 11.91 17.44 -4.76
N PRO A 59 13.13 16.88 -5.03
CA PRO A 59 14.13 17.58 -5.82
C PRO A 59 13.74 17.82 -7.28
N LYS A 60 12.65 17.23 -7.79
CA LYS A 60 12.25 17.25 -9.21
C LYS A 60 10.95 18.01 -9.46
N VAL A 61 10.24 18.44 -8.41
CA VAL A 61 8.93 19.09 -8.47
C VAL A 61 8.93 20.44 -7.76
N LYS A 62 7.85 21.22 -7.88
CA LYS A 62 7.68 22.50 -7.19
C LYS A 62 7.41 22.28 -5.71
N SER A 63 6.42 21.46 -5.41
CA SER A 63 5.99 21.17 -4.03
C SER A 63 5.32 19.82 -3.95
N VAL A 64 5.35 19.21 -2.76
CA VAL A 64 4.64 17.97 -2.42
C VAL A 64 3.78 18.23 -1.18
N ILE A 65 2.55 17.77 -1.19
CA ILE A 65 1.75 17.58 0.02
C ILE A 65 1.70 16.07 0.29
N GLY A 66 2.24 15.62 1.41
CA GLY A 66 2.17 14.24 1.87
C GLY A 66 1.08 14.08 2.92
N VAL A 67 0.13 13.17 2.70
CA VAL A 67 -0.96 12.90 3.64
C VAL A 67 -0.88 11.47 4.15
N ASP A 68 -0.94 11.28 5.46
CA ASP A 68 -1.07 9.96 6.08
C ASP A 68 -1.89 10.08 7.38
N PHE A 69 -2.76 9.11 7.65
CA PHE A 69 -3.59 9.14 8.86
C PHE A 69 -2.90 8.53 10.08
N THR A 70 -1.70 7.92 9.92
CA THR A 70 -0.92 7.30 10.99
C THR A 70 0.06 8.31 11.59
N PRO A 71 -0.16 8.83 12.82
CA PRO A 71 0.72 9.86 13.40
C PRO A 71 2.18 9.42 13.49
N ALA A 72 2.43 8.14 13.80
CA ALA A 72 3.79 7.61 13.91
C ALA A 72 4.54 7.61 12.56
N MET A 73 3.83 7.47 11.43
CA MET A 73 4.43 7.57 10.10
C MET A 73 4.79 9.01 9.76
N ILE A 74 3.88 9.96 10.01
CA ILE A 74 4.14 11.39 9.82
C ILE A 74 5.34 11.84 10.66
N ALA A 75 5.40 11.48 11.94
CA ALA A 75 6.54 11.85 12.80
C ALA A 75 7.90 11.29 12.29
N ARG A 76 7.91 10.13 11.63
CA ARG A 76 9.12 9.60 10.98
C ARG A 76 9.46 10.35 9.69
N ALA A 77 8.45 10.71 8.91
CA ALA A 77 8.62 11.52 7.71
C ALA A 77 9.21 12.90 8.07
N GLU A 78 8.65 13.60 9.07
CA GLU A 78 9.15 14.90 9.56
C GLU A 78 10.63 14.85 9.92
N LYS A 79 11.05 13.86 10.73
CA LYS A 79 12.46 13.66 11.09
C LYS A 79 13.36 13.44 9.86
N LYS A 80 12.84 12.75 8.83
CA LYS A 80 13.56 12.52 7.58
C LYS A 80 13.71 13.82 6.77
N LEU A 81 12.67 14.64 6.72
CA LEU A 81 12.72 15.96 6.05
C LEU A 81 13.73 16.88 6.73
N GLU A 82 13.72 16.95 8.06
CA GLU A 82 14.70 17.72 8.83
C GLU A 82 16.14 17.26 8.54
N ALA A 83 16.39 15.94 8.64
CA ALA A 83 17.73 15.37 8.41
C ALA A 83 18.27 15.61 6.99
N LEU A 84 17.39 15.72 6.00
CA LEU A 84 17.72 15.93 4.59
C LEU A 84 17.62 17.40 4.15
N ASN A 85 17.23 18.32 5.04
CA ASN A 85 16.97 19.73 4.76
C ASN A 85 16.02 19.93 3.56
N ILE A 86 14.87 19.22 3.54
CA ILE A 86 13.86 19.31 2.49
C ILE A 86 12.78 20.30 2.94
N GLU A 87 12.59 21.38 2.18
CA GLU A 87 11.67 22.48 2.54
C GLU A 87 10.40 22.52 1.69
N ASN A 88 10.33 21.78 0.59
CA ASN A 88 9.20 21.82 -0.35
C ASN A 88 8.24 20.64 -0.20
N ILE A 89 8.17 20.05 0.99
CA ILE A 89 7.19 19.03 1.36
C ILE A 89 6.42 19.51 2.59
N ASP A 90 5.10 19.58 2.47
CA ASP A 90 4.17 19.79 3.58
C ASP A 90 3.54 18.46 3.98
N LEU A 91 3.57 18.10 5.27
CA LEU A 91 3.00 16.86 5.78
C LEU A 91 1.68 17.15 6.53
N ILE A 92 0.66 16.34 6.26
CA ILE A 92 -0.66 16.44 6.87
C ILE A 92 -1.01 15.10 7.53
N ASN A 93 -1.21 15.11 8.85
CA ASN A 93 -1.73 13.95 9.55
C ASN A 93 -3.25 13.95 9.51
N ALA A 94 -3.84 13.28 8.52
CA ALA A 94 -5.28 13.20 8.33
C ALA A 94 -5.68 11.97 7.50
N ASP A 95 -6.94 11.54 7.63
CA ASP A 95 -7.55 10.60 6.69
C ASP A 95 -7.87 11.33 5.38
N ILE A 96 -7.28 10.89 4.28
CA ILE A 96 -7.51 11.46 2.95
C ILE A 96 -8.98 11.38 2.52
N ALA A 97 -9.75 10.44 3.05
CA ALA A 97 -11.18 10.34 2.78
C ALA A 97 -12.00 11.45 3.48
N ALA A 98 -11.47 11.97 4.60
CA ALA A 98 -12.12 13.01 5.43
C ALA A 98 -11.71 14.44 5.09
N ILE A 99 -10.61 14.62 4.34
CA ILE A 99 -10.19 15.95 3.86
C ILE A 99 -10.59 16.14 2.40
N ASP A 100 -10.58 17.40 1.98
CA ASP A 100 -10.86 17.76 0.61
C ASP A 100 -9.89 18.84 0.14
N PHE A 101 -9.55 18.81 -1.15
CA PHE A 101 -8.73 19.82 -1.81
C PHE A 101 -9.55 20.53 -2.88
N ALA A 102 -9.18 21.75 -3.22
CA ALA A 102 -9.81 22.46 -4.31
C ALA A 102 -9.64 21.69 -5.63
N GLU A 103 -10.64 21.77 -6.50
CA GLU A 103 -10.55 21.16 -7.82
C GLU A 103 -9.34 21.71 -8.60
N SER A 104 -8.73 20.84 -9.40
CA SER A 104 -7.61 21.23 -10.25
C SER A 104 -6.40 21.81 -9.49
N SER A 105 -6.10 21.27 -8.30
CA SER A 105 -4.98 21.71 -7.45
C SER A 105 -3.66 21.04 -7.81
N PHE A 106 -3.69 19.79 -8.26
CA PHE A 106 -2.48 18.98 -8.42
C PHE A 106 -2.21 18.62 -9.88
N ASP A 107 -0.92 18.58 -10.22
CA ASP A 107 -0.44 18.09 -11.52
C ASP A 107 -0.22 16.56 -11.48
N LEU A 108 0.07 16.01 -10.29
CA LEU A 108 0.30 14.59 -10.07
C LEU A 108 -0.26 14.19 -8.71
N ILE A 109 -0.90 13.01 -8.65
CA ILE A 109 -1.25 12.34 -7.39
C ILE A 109 -0.55 10.99 -7.36
N THR A 110 0.15 10.69 -6.27
CA THR A 110 0.84 9.40 -6.05
C THR A 110 0.24 8.64 -4.87
N CYS A 111 0.25 7.29 -4.92
CA CYS A 111 -0.11 6.43 -3.80
C CYS A 111 0.65 5.10 -3.90
N SER A 112 1.69 4.92 -3.11
CA SER A 112 2.54 3.74 -3.19
C SER A 112 2.11 2.64 -2.22
N LEU A 113 1.73 1.47 -2.76
CA LEU A 113 1.41 0.23 -2.01
C LEU A 113 0.29 0.38 -0.94
N ALA A 114 -0.56 1.40 -1.05
CA ALA A 114 -1.56 1.69 -0.03
C ALA A 114 -3.02 1.70 -0.56
N ILE A 115 -3.24 1.73 -1.88
CA ILE A 115 -4.58 1.89 -2.45
C ILE A 115 -5.57 0.79 -2.00
N ALA A 116 -5.08 -0.43 -1.74
CA ALA A 116 -5.88 -1.54 -1.23
C ALA A 116 -6.46 -1.29 0.19
N LEU A 117 -5.88 -0.35 0.95
CA LEU A 117 -6.34 -0.01 2.29
C LEU A 117 -7.59 0.88 2.28
N PHE A 118 -7.98 1.44 1.14
CA PHE A 118 -9.19 2.26 1.05
C PHE A 118 -10.43 1.38 0.91
N PRO A 119 -11.43 1.54 1.79
CA PRO A 119 -12.66 0.74 1.73
C PRO A 119 -13.49 0.98 0.46
N ASP A 120 -13.40 2.16 -0.13
CA ASP A 120 -14.11 2.57 -1.35
C ASP A 120 -13.10 3.17 -2.35
N ILE A 121 -12.42 2.30 -3.09
CA ILE A 121 -11.45 2.72 -4.12
C ILE A 121 -12.10 3.55 -5.23
N PRO A 122 -13.28 3.23 -5.77
CA PRO A 122 -13.98 4.08 -6.72
C PRO A 122 -14.21 5.51 -6.24
N GLN A 123 -14.66 5.70 -5.00
CA GLN A 123 -14.87 7.03 -4.42
C GLN A 123 -13.56 7.81 -4.30
N VAL A 124 -12.50 7.15 -3.86
CA VAL A 124 -11.17 7.75 -3.75
C VAL A 124 -10.64 8.20 -5.11
N LEU A 125 -10.74 7.36 -6.14
CA LEU A 125 -10.31 7.70 -7.50
C LEU A 125 -11.13 8.84 -8.09
N ALA A 126 -12.44 8.91 -7.83
CA ALA A 126 -13.29 10.02 -8.26
C ALA A 126 -12.87 11.35 -7.63
N LYS A 127 -12.53 11.37 -6.31
CA LYS A 127 -11.96 12.55 -5.65
C LYS A 127 -10.62 12.94 -6.26
N TRP A 128 -9.71 12.00 -6.49
CA TRP A 128 -8.42 12.29 -7.11
C TRP A 128 -8.58 12.86 -8.50
N TYR A 129 -9.54 12.36 -9.29
CA TYR A 129 -9.86 12.93 -10.60
C TYR A 129 -10.30 14.39 -10.49
N GLN A 130 -11.13 14.76 -9.51
CA GLN A 130 -11.53 16.15 -9.29
C GLN A 130 -10.36 17.04 -8.90
N TRP A 131 -9.48 16.61 -8.01
CA TRP A 131 -8.32 17.36 -7.54
C TRP A 131 -7.22 17.53 -8.56
N LEU A 132 -7.14 16.64 -9.55
CA LEU A 132 -6.19 16.77 -10.64
C LEU A 132 -6.57 17.90 -11.60
N LYS A 133 -5.57 18.66 -12.05
CA LYS A 133 -5.67 19.58 -13.16
C LYS A 133 -5.95 18.82 -14.46
N LYS A 134 -6.50 19.52 -15.46
CA LYS A 134 -6.54 18.99 -16.82
C LYS A 134 -5.12 18.71 -17.32
N GLY A 135 -4.89 17.53 -17.87
CA GLY A 135 -3.57 17.03 -18.25
C GLY A 135 -2.73 16.51 -17.09
N GLY A 136 -3.25 16.57 -15.85
CA GLY A 136 -2.62 15.97 -14.70
C GLY A 136 -2.72 14.44 -14.70
N SER A 137 -1.93 13.77 -13.87
CA SER A 137 -1.85 12.32 -13.83
C SER A 137 -1.98 11.74 -12.43
N VAL A 138 -2.44 10.50 -12.35
CA VAL A 138 -2.38 9.68 -11.15
C VAL A 138 -1.37 8.56 -11.36
N ALA A 139 -0.65 8.20 -10.32
CA ALA A 139 0.22 7.05 -10.30
C ALA A 139 0.12 6.31 -8.97
N PHE A 140 -0.15 5.02 -8.99
CA PHE A 140 -0.18 4.22 -7.78
C PHE A 140 0.40 2.83 -8.00
N SER A 141 0.73 2.16 -6.90
CA SER A 141 1.14 0.75 -6.95
C SER A 141 0.32 -0.09 -5.98
N CYS A 142 0.13 -1.36 -6.35
CA CYS A 142 -0.55 -2.34 -5.52
C CYS A 142 0.04 -3.73 -5.74
N ASN A 143 -0.19 -4.62 -4.77
CA ASN A 143 0.20 -6.02 -4.89
C ASN A 143 -0.88 -6.82 -5.64
N ASN A 144 -0.48 -7.96 -6.22
CA ASN A 144 -1.42 -8.98 -6.69
C ASN A 144 -1.97 -9.81 -5.51
N LEU A 145 -2.83 -10.79 -5.81
CA LEU A 145 -3.42 -11.67 -4.78
C LEU A 145 -2.42 -12.65 -4.17
N GLU A 146 -1.35 -12.99 -4.89
CA GLU A 146 -0.36 -14.01 -4.47
C GLU A 146 0.71 -13.44 -3.52
N SER A 147 0.72 -12.10 -3.32
CA SER A 147 1.77 -11.44 -2.56
C SER A 147 1.75 -11.79 -1.07
N HIS A 148 2.95 -11.85 -0.49
CA HIS A 148 3.21 -11.88 0.95
C HIS A 148 2.62 -13.06 1.74
N PHE A 149 2.61 -14.27 1.20
CA PHE A 149 2.07 -15.47 1.85
C PHE A 149 0.57 -15.43 2.19
N LEU A 150 -0.17 -14.42 1.77
CA LEU A 150 -1.59 -14.32 2.08
C LEU A 150 -2.42 -15.52 1.56
N PRO A 151 -2.16 -16.07 0.36
CA PRO A 151 -2.83 -17.29 -0.10
C PRO A 151 -2.56 -18.50 0.80
N LEU A 152 -1.32 -18.64 1.27
CA LEU A 152 -0.93 -19.71 2.18
C LEU A 152 -1.64 -19.56 3.53
N ILE A 153 -1.68 -18.34 4.08
CA ILE A 153 -2.38 -18.05 5.33
C ILE A 153 -3.88 -18.34 5.19
N SER A 154 -4.49 -17.90 4.08
CA SER A 154 -5.92 -18.17 3.80
C SER A 154 -6.20 -19.68 3.64
N GLY A 155 -5.31 -20.41 2.96
CA GLY A 155 -5.37 -21.86 2.84
C GLY A 155 -5.35 -22.55 4.19
N VAL A 156 -4.44 -22.16 5.08
CA VAL A 156 -4.35 -22.69 6.46
C VAL A 156 -5.64 -22.40 7.25
N CYS A 157 -6.23 -21.20 7.12
CA CYS A 157 -7.50 -20.87 7.77
C CYS A 157 -8.64 -21.76 7.27
N ARG A 158 -8.73 -21.95 5.95
CA ARG A 158 -9.74 -22.82 5.33
C ARG A 158 -9.60 -24.28 5.77
N GLU A 159 -8.39 -24.83 5.79
CA GLU A 159 -8.14 -26.21 6.17
C GLU A 159 -8.34 -26.47 7.67
N THR A 160 -8.04 -25.47 8.52
CA THR A 160 -8.10 -25.63 9.97
C THR A 160 -9.51 -25.38 10.52
N TYR A 161 -10.17 -24.32 10.05
CA TYR A 161 -11.44 -23.85 10.61
C TYR A 161 -12.55 -23.57 9.59
N GLY A 162 -12.32 -23.86 8.30
CA GLY A 162 -13.34 -23.78 7.24
C GLY A 162 -13.71 -22.38 6.78
N PHE A 163 -12.86 -21.36 7.01
CA PHE A 163 -13.07 -20.02 6.50
C PHE A 163 -11.91 -19.52 5.67
N GLU A 164 -12.17 -18.59 4.74
CA GLU A 164 -11.15 -17.89 3.96
C GLU A 164 -10.99 -16.47 4.46
N LEU A 165 -9.77 -15.92 4.30
CA LEU A 165 -9.51 -14.53 4.60
C LEU A 165 -9.91 -13.66 3.41
N PRO A 166 -10.77 -12.66 3.59
CA PRO A 166 -10.99 -11.64 2.57
C PRO A 166 -9.66 -10.96 2.19
N ASN A 167 -9.42 -10.75 0.90
CA ASN A 167 -8.19 -10.14 0.43
C ASN A 167 -8.45 -8.69 0.00
N LEU A 168 -7.78 -7.73 0.66
CA LEU A 168 -7.87 -6.30 0.37
C LEU A 168 -7.56 -5.96 -1.10
N HIS A 169 -6.74 -6.77 -1.75
CA HIS A 169 -6.35 -6.56 -3.15
C HIS A 169 -7.40 -7.06 -4.16
N THR A 170 -8.48 -7.75 -3.72
CA THR A 170 -9.49 -8.31 -4.63
C THR A 170 -10.06 -7.29 -5.65
N PRO A 171 -10.34 -6.02 -5.29
CA PRO A 171 -10.83 -5.03 -6.24
C PRO A 171 -9.81 -4.63 -7.32
N ILE A 172 -8.51 -4.80 -7.03
CA ILE A 172 -7.38 -4.40 -7.88
C ILE A 172 -6.46 -5.59 -8.20
N ALA A 173 -7.02 -6.80 -8.18
CA ALA A 173 -6.29 -8.06 -8.23
C ALA A 173 -5.59 -8.35 -9.56
N THR A 174 -6.02 -7.70 -10.63
CA THR A 174 -5.47 -7.91 -11.98
C THR A 174 -5.30 -6.59 -12.73
N PRO A 175 -4.41 -6.54 -13.74
CA PRO A 175 -4.26 -5.37 -14.61
C PRO A 175 -5.58 -4.87 -15.19
N GLU A 176 -6.47 -5.79 -15.60
CA GLU A 176 -7.77 -5.45 -16.20
C GLU A 176 -8.70 -4.77 -15.18
N LYS A 177 -8.72 -5.24 -13.93
CA LYS A 177 -9.50 -4.60 -12.85
C LYS A 177 -8.97 -3.20 -12.55
N CYS A 178 -7.66 -3.01 -12.48
CA CYS A 178 -7.07 -1.69 -12.30
C CYS A 178 -7.44 -0.74 -13.45
N HIS A 179 -7.37 -1.23 -14.69
CA HIS A 179 -7.75 -0.46 -15.88
C HIS A 179 -9.23 -0.05 -15.81
N GLN A 180 -10.12 -0.99 -15.57
CA GLN A 180 -11.56 -0.74 -15.50
C GLN A 180 -11.94 0.27 -14.38
N LEU A 181 -11.30 0.19 -13.21
CA LEU A 181 -11.54 1.15 -12.13
C LEU A 181 -11.16 2.57 -12.54
N LEU A 182 -10.04 2.73 -13.24
CA LEU A 182 -9.60 4.04 -13.71
C LEU A 182 -10.47 4.57 -14.85
N GLU A 183 -10.87 3.73 -15.81
CA GLU A 183 -11.83 4.12 -16.87
C GLU A 183 -13.14 4.59 -16.26
N ASN A 184 -13.70 3.84 -15.29
CA ASN A 184 -14.94 4.19 -14.61
C ASN A 184 -14.83 5.52 -13.84
N ALA A 185 -13.65 5.89 -13.38
CA ALA A 185 -13.38 7.18 -12.74
C ALA A 185 -13.10 8.33 -13.73
N GLY A 186 -13.08 8.06 -15.05
CA GLY A 186 -12.90 9.05 -16.11
C GLY A 186 -11.47 9.25 -16.58
N PHE A 187 -10.52 8.46 -16.09
CA PHE A 187 -9.12 8.53 -16.52
C PHE A 187 -8.92 7.94 -17.92
N THR A 188 -7.90 8.45 -18.59
CA THR A 188 -7.45 8.01 -19.92
C THR A 188 -5.96 7.70 -19.91
N ASN A 189 -5.40 7.20 -21.02
CA ASN A 189 -3.98 6.84 -21.16
C ASN A 189 -3.50 5.93 -20.03
N ILE A 190 -4.33 4.94 -19.69
CA ILE A 190 -4.08 4.02 -18.58
C ILE A 190 -2.98 3.04 -18.97
N SER A 191 -1.96 2.93 -18.15
CA SER A 191 -0.88 1.94 -18.27
C SER A 191 -0.76 1.14 -16.98
N VAL A 192 -0.68 -0.18 -17.09
CA VAL A 192 -0.46 -1.10 -15.96
C VAL A 192 0.77 -1.94 -16.26
N ASN A 193 1.84 -1.71 -15.49
CA ASN A 193 3.10 -2.44 -15.61
C ASN A 193 3.19 -3.43 -14.44
N VAL A 194 3.55 -4.67 -14.74
CA VAL A 194 3.65 -5.76 -13.74
C VAL A 194 5.12 -6.11 -13.54
N GLU A 195 5.60 -5.99 -12.30
CA GLU A 195 6.95 -6.39 -11.93
C GLU A 195 6.92 -7.45 -10.82
N GLN A 196 7.73 -8.50 -10.98
CA GLN A 196 8.00 -9.45 -9.90
C GLN A 196 9.15 -8.91 -9.04
N LEU A 197 8.81 -8.51 -7.81
CA LEU A 197 9.76 -7.96 -6.83
C LEU A 197 9.94 -8.88 -5.62
N GLY A 198 9.64 -10.17 -5.79
CA GLY A 198 9.78 -11.18 -4.76
C GLY A 198 11.24 -11.45 -4.38
N ARG A 199 11.40 -12.18 -3.30
CA ARG A 199 12.72 -12.59 -2.78
C ARG A 199 12.64 -13.90 -2.01
N TYR A 200 13.77 -14.56 -1.86
CA TYR A 200 13.89 -15.65 -0.91
C TYR A 200 14.15 -15.12 0.50
N LEU A 201 13.38 -15.62 1.45
CA LEU A 201 13.55 -15.33 2.87
C LEU A 201 14.22 -16.51 3.58
N PRO A 202 15.09 -16.24 4.57
CA PRO A 202 15.51 -17.29 5.49
C PRO A 202 14.29 -17.98 6.11
N LEU A 203 14.35 -19.32 6.26
CA LEU A 203 13.22 -20.12 6.78
C LEU A 203 12.62 -19.54 8.06
N GLU A 204 13.45 -19.20 9.03
CA GLU A 204 12.99 -18.64 10.31
C GLU A 204 12.31 -17.28 10.15
N THR A 205 12.76 -16.45 9.22
CA THR A 205 12.09 -15.19 8.88
C THR A 205 10.71 -15.44 8.28
N ALA A 206 10.59 -16.38 7.35
CA ALA A 206 9.33 -16.74 6.72
C ALA A 206 8.33 -17.33 7.72
N LYS A 207 8.79 -18.22 8.64
CA LYS A 207 7.98 -18.80 9.71
C LYS A 207 7.39 -17.76 10.67
N ASN A 208 8.07 -16.63 10.85
CA ASN A 208 7.64 -15.54 11.71
C ASN A 208 6.94 -14.42 10.95
N PHE A 209 6.71 -14.57 9.64
CA PHE A 209 6.05 -13.54 8.84
C PHE A 209 4.57 -13.34 9.25
N TRP A 210 3.89 -14.41 9.67
CA TRP A 210 2.53 -14.30 10.20
C TRP A 210 2.54 -14.14 11.72
N TYR A 211 2.11 -12.96 12.16
CA TYR A 211 2.05 -12.60 13.58
C TYR A 211 0.66 -12.80 14.20
N GLY A 212 -0.28 -13.45 13.50
CA GLY A 212 -1.67 -13.59 13.94
C GLY A 212 -2.47 -12.29 13.82
N GLN A 213 -1.96 -11.31 13.08
CA GLN A 213 -2.63 -10.05 12.84
C GLN A 213 -3.19 -10.02 11.41
N TYR A 214 -4.41 -9.56 11.31
CA TYR A 214 -5.09 -9.36 10.04
C TYR A 214 -6.11 -8.23 10.23
N PHE A 215 -6.32 -7.42 9.21
CA PHE A 215 -7.34 -6.38 9.23
C PHE A 215 -8.02 -6.29 7.87
N HIS A 216 -9.34 -6.05 7.91
CA HIS A 216 -10.14 -5.86 6.71
C HIS A 216 -11.31 -4.93 7.03
N PRO A 217 -11.69 -3.99 6.11
CA PRO A 217 -12.71 -2.98 6.41
C PRO A 217 -14.13 -3.55 6.58
N GLN A 218 -14.40 -4.73 6.08
CA GLN A 218 -15.73 -5.36 6.11
C GLN A 218 -15.85 -6.43 7.19
N ASP A 219 -14.84 -7.30 7.33
CA ASP A 219 -14.86 -8.42 8.26
C ASP A 219 -13.44 -8.85 8.61
N ASN A 220 -13.20 -9.11 9.88
CA ASN A 220 -11.98 -9.73 10.37
C ASN A 220 -12.35 -11.07 11.04
N PRO A 221 -12.22 -12.20 10.33
CA PRO A 221 -12.56 -13.50 10.89
C PRO A 221 -11.81 -13.86 12.18
N PHE A 222 -10.62 -13.26 12.40
CA PHE A 222 -9.82 -13.50 13.59
C PHE A 222 -10.42 -12.92 14.87
N ASP A 223 -11.28 -11.90 14.77
CA ASP A 223 -11.96 -11.32 15.93
C ASP A 223 -12.89 -12.32 16.65
N ARG A 224 -13.22 -13.43 15.96
CA ARG A 224 -14.09 -14.52 16.49
C ARG A 224 -13.30 -15.66 17.10
N LEU A 225 -11.96 -15.63 16.98
CA LEU A 225 -11.09 -16.71 17.44
C LEU A 225 -10.47 -16.38 18.80
N SER A 226 -10.35 -17.42 19.62
CA SER A 226 -9.56 -17.35 20.86
C SER A 226 -8.06 -17.29 20.54
N ALA A 227 -7.27 -16.81 21.49
CA ALA A 227 -5.81 -16.82 21.39
C ALA A 227 -5.22 -18.23 21.11
N ALA A 228 -5.85 -19.28 21.64
CA ALA A 228 -5.43 -20.67 21.41
C ALA A 228 -5.69 -21.11 19.95
N GLU A 229 -6.81 -20.70 19.37
CA GLU A 229 -7.14 -20.98 17.97
C GLU A 229 -6.21 -20.23 17.02
N ILE A 230 -5.91 -18.96 17.29
CA ILE A 230 -4.92 -18.19 16.54
C ILE A 230 -3.54 -18.85 16.63
N ALA A 231 -3.11 -19.29 17.83
CA ALA A 231 -1.84 -19.99 17.99
C ALA A 231 -1.79 -21.30 17.18
N THR A 232 -2.93 -22.01 17.06
CA THR A 232 -3.05 -23.20 16.21
C THR A 232 -2.84 -22.86 14.74
N LEU A 233 -3.47 -21.79 14.23
CA LEU A 233 -3.28 -21.32 12.86
C LEU A 233 -1.81 -20.95 12.59
N VAL A 234 -1.18 -20.19 13.50
CA VAL A 234 0.24 -19.82 13.40
C VAL A 234 1.15 -21.06 13.31
N ASN A 235 0.88 -22.07 14.13
CA ASN A 235 1.65 -23.32 14.10
C ASN A 235 1.44 -24.12 12.80
N ASN A 236 0.21 -24.16 12.29
CA ASN A 236 -0.10 -24.79 11.00
C ASN A 236 0.58 -24.04 9.85
N TYR A 237 0.52 -22.71 9.85
CA TYR A 237 1.23 -21.87 8.89
C TYR A 237 2.75 -22.16 8.87
N ARG A 238 3.38 -22.24 10.04
CA ARG A 238 4.81 -22.56 10.15
C ARG A 238 5.17 -23.90 9.52
N ARG A 239 4.31 -24.92 9.69
CA ARG A 239 4.49 -26.24 9.06
C ARG A 239 4.38 -26.16 7.54
N GLU A 240 3.43 -25.37 7.01
CA GLU A 240 3.30 -25.18 5.56
C GLU A 240 4.48 -24.41 4.97
N ILE A 241 5.00 -23.41 5.68
CA ILE A 241 6.22 -22.69 5.29
C ILE A 241 7.42 -23.66 5.22
N GLU A 242 7.56 -24.58 6.19
CA GLU A 242 8.65 -25.58 6.18
C GLU A 242 8.59 -26.48 4.94
N LYS A 243 7.40 -26.88 4.49
CA LYS A 243 7.23 -27.70 3.28
C LYS A 243 7.64 -26.95 1.99
N ASN A 244 7.54 -25.62 1.99
CA ASN A 244 7.88 -24.78 0.84
C ASN A 244 9.34 -24.29 0.87
N ALA A 245 10.13 -24.69 1.84
CA ALA A 245 11.53 -24.30 1.95
C ALA A 245 12.41 -25.02 0.90
N THR A 246 13.33 -24.27 0.31
CA THR A 246 14.36 -24.75 -0.60
C THR A 246 15.75 -24.42 -0.05
N ASP A 247 16.81 -24.80 -0.73
CA ASP A 247 18.19 -24.44 -0.38
C ASP A 247 18.41 -22.92 -0.39
N GLN A 248 17.61 -22.17 -1.15
CA GLN A 248 17.65 -20.72 -1.20
C GLN A 248 16.82 -20.04 -0.08
N GLY A 249 15.99 -20.81 0.62
CA GLY A 249 15.00 -20.32 1.58
C GLY A 249 13.57 -20.48 1.08
N VAL A 250 12.66 -19.62 1.55
CA VAL A 250 11.24 -19.61 1.18
C VAL A 250 10.97 -18.43 0.26
N TRP A 251 10.40 -18.70 -0.90
CA TRP A 251 10.02 -17.64 -1.83
C TRP A 251 8.87 -16.79 -1.29
N GLN A 252 9.12 -15.48 -1.16
CA GLN A 252 8.10 -14.48 -0.88
C GLN A 252 7.72 -13.78 -2.17
N ASP A 253 6.54 -14.06 -2.71
CA ASP A 253 6.03 -13.29 -3.85
C ASP A 253 5.78 -11.82 -3.45
N ALA A 254 6.15 -10.91 -4.31
CA ALA A 254 5.87 -9.49 -4.18
C ALA A 254 5.56 -8.86 -5.54
N THR A 255 4.85 -9.62 -6.40
CA THR A 255 4.37 -9.11 -7.68
C THR A 255 3.58 -7.84 -7.46
N THR A 256 4.05 -6.77 -8.09
CA THR A 256 3.52 -5.41 -7.90
C THR A 256 3.07 -4.86 -9.24
N PHE A 257 1.89 -4.28 -9.25
CA PHE A 257 1.38 -3.48 -10.37
C PHE A 257 1.77 -2.03 -10.16
N PHE A 258 2.33 -1.40 -11.19
CA PHE A 258 2.60 0.03 -11.27
C PHE A 258 1.68 0.64 -12.30
N ILE A 259 0.79 1.48 -11.85
CA ILE A 259 -0.33 2.00 -12.63
C ILE A 259 -0.15 3.51 -12.81
N THR A 260 -0.33 3.99 -14.03
CA THR A 260 -0.40 5.42 -14.35
C THR A 260 -1.60 5.70 -15.22
N ALA A 261 -2.21 6.88 -15.06
CA ALA A 261 -3.32 7.32 -15.90
C ALA A 261 -3.39 8.86 -15.91
N SER A 262 -4.09 9.44 -16.89
CA SER A 262 -4.19 10.89 -17.08
C SER A 262 -5.64 11.38 -17.02
N LYS A 263 -5.82 12.61 -16.53
CA LYS A 263 -7.06 13.37 -16.66
C LYS A 263 -7.01 14.17 -17.97
N SER A 264 -7.96 13.95 -18.88
CA SER A 264 -8.07 14.63 -20.18
C SER A 264 -8.62 16.03 -20.09
#